data_259d904471fca16aa3f1ed90df12c18b
#
_entry.id   259d904471fca16aa3f1ed90df12c18b
#
_cell.length_a   1.000
_cell.length_b   1.000
_cell.length_c   1.000
_cell.angle_alpha   90.00
_cell.angle_beta   90.00
_cell.angle_gamma   90.00
#
_symmetry.space_group_name_H-M   'P 1'
#
loop_
_entity.id
_entity.type
_entity.pdbx_description
1 polymer ?
#
loop_
_entity_poly.entity_id
_entity_poly.type
_entity_poly.pdbx_seq_one_letter_code
_entity_poly.pdbx_strand_id
1 'polypeptide(L)'
;MENNTTIIEERIKFIRERIGYTQMEVAKTLGISRSLVSNWELGFVNISLKQLIKLAYLYQVPIDYLLGIIDEIDNYPYQFISNMDLKSIGLRIKEIRKINRLTQDKFAQKIDTKRSSISYYEIGKMMISTADLKQICETFGVSADYIVGNLKENIKRDKKIKLKIKDIKEKIVNN
;
A
#
# COMPACT_ATOMS: atom_id res chain seq x y z
N MET A 1 9.76 24.16 -11.95
CA MET A 1 8.91 23.50 -10.93
C MET A 1 9.39 22.07 -10.85
N GLU A 2 10.10 21.69 -9.80
CA GLU A 2 10.49 20.30 -9.58
C GLU A 2 9.21 19.51 -9.38
N ASN A 3 8.97 18.51 -10.25
CA ASN A 3 7.88 17.55 -10.10
C ASN A 3 8.18 16.70 -8.88
N ASN A 4 7.57 17.06 -7.76
CA ASN A 4 7.67 16.32 -6.50
C ASN A 4 6.73 15.10 -6.55
N THR A 5 6.85 14.29 -7.63
CA THR A 5 6.12 13.02 -7.76
C THR A 5 6.61 12.08 -6.68
N THR A 6 5.66 11.50 -5.92
CA THR A 6 6.01 10.48 -4.94
C THR A 6 6.14 9.13 -5.62
N ILE A 7 6.69 8.15 -4.92
CA ILE A 7 6.88 6.79 -5.43
C ILE A 7 5.57 6.12 -5.89
N ILE A 8 4.43 6.55 -5.36
CA ILE A 8 3.12 5.99 -5.73
C ILE A 8 2.77 6.39 -7.18
N GLU A 9 2.88 7.68 -7.51
CA GLU A 9 2.59 8.23 -8.82
C GLU A 9 3.49 7.60 -9.90
N GLU A 10 4.78 7.48 -9.59
CA GLU A 10 5.75 6.84 -10.48
C GLU A 10 5.39 5.38 -10.75
N ARG A 11 5.03 4.62 -9.71
CA ARG A 11 4.73 3.18 -9.82
C ARG A 11 3.41 2.90 -10.52
N ILE A 12 2.35 3.68 -10.26
CA ILE A 12 1.09 3.49 -10.98
C ILE A 12 1.24 3.79 -12.47
N LYS A 13 2.00 4.84 -12.84
CA LYS A 13 2.32 5.15 -14.24
C LYS A 13 3.19 4.05 -14.86
N PHE A 14 4.28 3.67 -14.20
CA PHE A 14 5.22 2.66 -14.69
C PHE A 14 4.52 1.33 -15.00
N ILE A 15 3.70 0.81 -14.06
CA ILE A 15 2.99 -0.46 -14.29
C ILE A 15 1.97 -0.33 -15.41
N ARG A 16 1.18 0.77 -15.46
CA ARG A 16 0.23 1.01 -16.54
C ARG A 16 0.90 0.92 -17.91
N GLU A 17 2.04 1.60 -18.07
CA GLU A 17 2.80 1.60 -19.33
C GLU A 17 3.38 0.23 -19.64
N ARG A 18 3.92 -0.46 -18.63
CA ARG A 18 4.51 -1.80 -18.80
C ARG A 18 3.51 -2.85 -19.24
N ILE A 19 2.26 -2.78 -18.78
CA ILE A 19 1.18 -3.70 -19.20
C ILE A 19 0.44 -3.22 -20.46
N GLY A 20 0.85 -2.08 -21.05
CA GLY A 20 0.33 -1.54 -22.30
C GLY A 20 -1.01 -0.81 -22.19
N TYR A 21 -1.43 -0.42 -20.99
CA TYR A 21 -2.69 0.31 -20.82
C TYR A 21 -2.52 1.81 -21.05
N THR A 22 -3.47 2.40 -21.77
CA THR A 22 -3.63 3.86 -21.86
C THR A 22 -4.35 4.37 -20.60
N GLN A 23 -4.16 5.67 -20.29
CA GLN A 23 -4.91 6.32 -19.20
C GLN A 23 -6.44 6.22 -19.42
N MET A 24 -6.89 6.20 -20.68
CA MET A 24 -8.30 6.08 -21.04
C MET A 24 -8.86 4.68 -20.70
N GLU A 25 -8.11 3.62 -20.99
CA GLU A 25 -8.53 2.25 -20.67
C GLU A 25 -8.61 2.03 -19.16
N VAL A 26 -7.62 2.53 -18.39
CA VAL A 26 -7.67 2.50 -16.93
C VAL A 26 -8.90 3.26 -16.41
N ALA A 27 -9.14 4.48 -16.93
CA ALA A 27 -10.28 5.30 -16.54
C ALA A 27 -11.61 4.58 -16.82
N LYS A 28 -11.77 3.98 -18.01
CA LYS A 28 -12.95 3.21 -18.40
C LYS A 28 -13.17 2.00 -17.47
N THR A 29 -12.11 1.24 -17.19
CA THR A 29 -12.19 0.05 -16.31
C THR A 29 -12.57 0.42 -14.87
N LEU A 30 -12.04 1.53 -14.36
CA LEU A 30 -12.33 1.97 -13.00
C LEU A 30 -13.62 2.78 -12.86
N GLY A 31 -14.27 3.16 -13.98
CA GLY A 31 -15.47 4.00 -14.00
C GLY A 31 -15.19 5.44 -13.53
N ILE A 32 -14.07 6.03 -13.96
CA ILE A 32 -13.63 7.39 -13.61
C ILE A 32 -13.23 8.17 -14.85
N SER A 33 -12.92 9.48 -14.71
CA SER A 33 -12.44 10.28 -15.82
C SER A 33 -10.95 10.01 -16.14
N ARG A 34 -10.55 10.13 -17.41
CA ARG A 34 -9.14 10.07 -17.82
C ARG A 34 -8.30 11.14 -17.11
N SER A 35 -8.85 12.34 -16.93
CA SER A 35 -8.15 13.45 -16.24
C SER A 35 -7.80 13.09 -14.79
N LEU A 36 -8.64 12.31 -14.10
CA LEU A 36 -8.34 11.85 -12.74
C LEU A 36 -7.14 10.88 -12.73
N VAL A 37 -7.06 9.95 -13.68
CA VAL A 37 -5.90 9.04 -13.82
C VAL A 37 -4.64 9.87 -14.11
N SER A 38 -4.70 10.83 -15.03
CA SER A 38 -3.59 11.73 -15.32
C SER A 38 -3.15 12.53 -14.09
N ASN A 39 -4.10 13.05 -13.31
CA ASN A 39 -3.80 13.80 -12.09
C ASN A 39 -3.15 12.93 -11.00
N TRP A 40 -3.50 11.66 -10.89
CA TRP A 40 -2.80 10.73 -10.00
C TRP A 40 -1.34 10.52 -10.44
N GLU A 41 -1.10 10.27 -11.74
CA GLU A 41 0.24 10.04 -12.28
C GLU A 41 1.16 11.27 -12.24
N LEU A 42 0.56 12.47 -12.18
CA LEU A 42 1.27 13.75 -12.06
C LEU A 42 1.39 14.24 -10.61
N GLY A 43 0.78 13.55 -9.66
CA GLY A 43 0.81 13.93 -8.25
C GLY A 43 -0.06 15.13 -7.89
N PHE A 44 -0.95 15.57 -8.78
CA PHE A 44 -1.86 16.70 -8.51
C PHE A 44 -3.00 16.34 -7.56
N VAL A 45 -3.35 15.07 -7.48
CA VAL A 45 -4.43 14.56 -6.63
C VAL A 45 -3.98 13.26 -5.97
N ASN A 46 -4.09 13.21 -4.65
CA ASN A 46 -3.80 11.98 -3.90
C ASN A 46 -4.82 10.89 -4.24
N ILE A 47 -4.31 9.69 -4.51
CA ILE A 47 -5.15 8.53 -4.75
C ILE A 47 -5.76 8.02 -3.43
N SER A 48 -7.08 7.82 -3.40
CA SER A 48 -7.74 7.20 -2.24
C SER A 48 -7.40 5.71 -2.15
N LEU A 49 -7.40 5.15 -0.93
CA LEU A 49 -7.16 3.71 -0.72
C LEU A 49 -8.11 2.84 -1.55
N LYS A 50 -9.37 3.23 -1.67
CA LYS A 50 -10.35 2.52 -2.51
C LYS A 50 -9.91 2.42 -3.97
N GLN A 51 -9.37 3.50 -4.53
CA GLN A 51 -8.90 3.51 -5.91
C GLN A 51 -7.55 2.81 -6.06
N LEU A 52 -6.67 2.94 -5.06
CA LEU A 52 -5.39 2.24 -5.04
C LEU A 52 -5.59 0.71 -5.03
N ILE A 53 -6.54 0.19 -4.23
CA ILE A 53 -6.91 -1.23 -4.23
C ILE A 53 -7.43 -1.68 -5.60
N LYS A 54 -8.28 -0.88 -6.25
CA LYS A 54 -8.78 -1.19 -7.60
C LYS A 54 -7.67 -1.20 -8.64
N LEU A 55 -6.70 -0.27 -8.55
CA LEU A 55 -5.52 -0.27 -9.42
C LEU A 55 -4.62 -1.48 -9.16
N ALA A 56 -4.36 -1.82 -7.92
CA ALA A 56 -3.59 -3.00 -7.54
C ALA A 56 -4.22 -4.28 -8.15
N TYR A 57 -5.55 -4.40 -8.07
CA TYR A 57 -6.29 -5.50 -8.70
C TYR A 57 -6.18 -5.47 -10.24
N LEU A 58 -6.40 -4.32 -10.87
CA LEU A 58 -6.31 -4.16 -12.33
C LEU A 58 -4.92 -4.49 -12.85
N TYR A 59 -3.90 -4.03 -12.16
CA TYR A 59 -2.49 -4.19 -12.53
C TYR A 59 -1.89 -5.53 -12.09
N GLN A 60 -2.63 -6.32 -11.29
CA GLN A 60 -2.15 -7.56 -10.71
C GLN A 60 -0.84 -7.40 -9.94
N VAL A 61 -0.76 -6.35 -9.12
CA VAL A 61 0.41 -6.04 -8.27
C VAL A 61 0.00 -5.83 -6.81
N PRO A 62 0.88 -6.12 -5.83
CA PRO A 62 0.62 -5.83 -4.42
C PRO A 62 0.44 -4.34 -4.16
N ILE A 63 -0.37 -3.99 -3.15
CA ILE A 63 -0.48 -2.61 -2.64
C ILE A 63 0.85 -2.18 -2.04
N ASP A 64 1.55 -3.09 -1.36
CA ASP A 64 2.89 -2.84 -0.83
C ASP A 64 3.87 -2.38 -1.92
N TYR A 65 3.77 -2.94 -3.12
CA TYR A 65 4.57 -2.48 -4.26
C TYR A 65 4.17 -1.06 -4.67
N LEU A 66 2.88 -0.77 -4.86
CA LEU A 66 2.42 0.56 -5.27
C LEU A 66 2.78 1.66 -4.24
N LEU A 67 2.77 1.32 -2.95
CA LEU A 67 3.17 2.24 -1.88
C LEU A 67 4.69 2.42 -1.74
N GLY A 68 5.50 1.67 -2.47
CA GLY A 68 6.95 1.70 -2.33
C GLY A 68 7.48 0.97 -1.10
N ILE A 69 6.67 0.09 -0.53
CA ILE A 69 7.02 -0.70 0.65
C ILE A 69 7.94 -1.86 0.27
N ILE A 70 7.72 -2.46 -0.89
CA ILE A 70 8.58 -3.45 -1.52
C ILE A 70 8.99 -2.98 -2.91
N ASP A 71 10.14 -3.42 -3.42
CA ASP A 71 10.65 -3.06 -4.73
C ASP A 71 10.45 -4.18 -5.78
N GLU A 72 10.26 -5.42 -5.32
CA GLU A 72 10.07 -6.60 -6.16
C GLU A 72 8.73 -7.26 -5.85
N ILE A 73 8.06 -7.79 -6.87
CA ILE A 73 6.76 -8.46 -6.77
C ILE A 73 6.84 -9.97 -6.97
N ASP A 74 7.99 -10.49 -7.42
CA ASP A 74 8.18 -11.91 -7.67
C ASP A 74 8.03 -12.73 -6.39
N ASN A 75 7.21 -13.78 -6.46
CA ASN A 75 6.90 -14.68 -5.33
C ASN A 75 6.25 -14.00 -4.10
N TYR A 76 5.67 -12.81 -4.25
CA TYR A 76 4.94 -12.17 -3.17
C TYR A 76 3.57 -12.85 -2.98
N PRO A 77 3.26 -13.41 -1.80
CA PRO A 77 2.09 -14.29 -1.60
C PRO A 77 0.81 -13.49 -1.30
N TYR A 78 0.40 -12.59 -2.18
CA TYR A 78 -0.83 -11.83 -1.98
C TYR A 78 -2.03 -12.50 -2.66
N GLN A 79 -3.22 -12.26 -2.09
CA GLN A 79 -4.50 -12.65 -2.68
C GLN A 79 -5.34 -11.39 -2.86
N PHE A 80 -5.89 -11.20 -4.06
CA PHE A 80 -6.78 -10.07 -4.28
C PHE A 80 -8.12 -10.27 -3.58
N ILE A 81 -8.47 -9.33 -2.69
CA ILE A 81 -9.80 -9.28 -2.08
C ILE A 81 -10.66 -8.33 -2.88
N SER A 82 -11.78 -8.83 -3.39
CA SER A 82 -12.75 -8.04 -4.14
C SER A 82 -13.56 -7.08 -3.27
N ASN A 83 -13.73 -7.42 -1.99
CA ASN A 83 -14.55 -6.66 -1.05
C ASN A 83 -13.71 -6.14 0.12
N MET A 84 -13.61 -4.80 0.21
CA MET A 84 -12.94 -4.13 1.30
C MET A 84 -13.88 -4.04 2.52
N ASP A 85 -13.43 -4.60 3.65
CA ASP A 85 -14.14 -4.49 4.92
C ASP A 85 -13.42 -3.51 5.88
N LEU A 86 -14.04 -2.35 6.10
CA LEU A 86 -13.47 -1.31 6.96
C LEU A 86 -13.31 -1.76 8.41
N LYS A 87 -14.18 -2.64 8.91
CA LYS A 87 -14.08 -3.18 10.27
C LYS A 87 -12.85 -4.08 10.41
N SER A 88 -12.62 -4.97 9.46
CA SER A 88 -11.44 -5.83 9.43
C SER A 88 -10.14 -5.04 9.32
N ILE A 89 -10.10 -4.02 8.47
CA ILE A 89 -8.98 -3.09 8.38
C ILE A 89 -8.73 -2.41 9.72
N GLY A 90 -9.77 -1.87 10.35
CA GLY A 90 -9.70 -1.21 11.65
C GLY A 90 -9.21 -2.13 12.77
N LEU A 91 -9.66 -3.39 12.80
CA LEU A 91 -9.20 -4.39 13.77
C LEU A 91 -7.70 -4.67 13.64
N ARG A 92 -7.18 -4.79 12.41
CA ARG A 92 -5.74 -4.99 12.16
C ARG A 92 -4.91 -3.78 12.57
N ILE A 93 -5.38 -2.56 12.31
CA ILE A 93 -4.74 -1.32 12.80
C ILE A 93 -4.68 -1.32 14.33
N LYS A 94 -5.79 -1.65 14.99
CA LYS A 94 -5.87 -1.76 16.45
C LYS A 94 -4.93 -2.84 17.00
N GLU A 95 -4.82 -3.97 16.33
CA GLU A 95 -3.90 -5.05 16.68
C GLU A 95 -2.44 -4.58 16.59
N ILE A 96 -2.02 -3.94 15.49
CA ILE A 96 -0.68 -3.37 15.32
C ILE A 96 -0.37 -2.40 16.46
N ARG A 97 -1.30 -1.51 16.80
CA ARG A 97 -1.12 -0.58 17.91
C ARG A 97 -0.94 -1.31 19.25
N LYS A 98 -1.79 -2.31 19.53
CA LYS A 98 -1.73 -3.06 20.81
C LYS A 98 -0.45 -3.90 20.94
N ILE A 99 -0.01 -4.56 19.88
CA ILE A 99 1.27 -5.32 19.87
C ILE A 99 2.43 -4.39 20.20
N ASN A 100 2.39 -3.13 19.72
CA ASN A 100 3.39 -2.12 20.03
C ASN A 100 3.16 -1.42 21.41
N ARG A 101 2.17 -1.85 22.19
CA ARG A 101 1.84 -1.30 23.52
C ARG A 101 1.58 0.21 23.52
N LEU A 102 0.97 0.73 22.45
CA LEU A 102 0.71 2.16 22.27
C LEU A 102 -0.74 2.51 22.61
N THR A 103 -0.94 3.71 23.19
CA THR A 103 -2.26 4.37 23.23
C THR A 103 -2.60 4.92 21.84
N GLN A 104 -3.86 5.24 21.58
CA GLN A 104 -4.26 5.87 20.30
C GLN A 104 -3.51 7.20 20.07
N ASP A 105 -3.27 8.00 21.12
CA ASP A 105 -2.51 9.25 21.02
C ASP A 105 -1.05 8.98 20.59
N LYS A 106 -0.36 8.09 21.27
CA LYS A 106 1.03 7.74 20.95
C LYS A 106 1.18 7.11 19.57
N PHE A 107 0.19 6.32 19.14
CA PHE A 107 0.16 5.73 17.81
C PHE A 107 -0.02 6.82 16.73
N ALA A 108 -0.97 7.74 16.95
CA ALA A 108 -1.23 8.86 16.07
C ALA A 108 0.00 9.77 15.91
N GLN A 109 0.68 10.11 17.03
CA GLN A 109 1.92 10.89 17.02
C GLN A 109 3.03 10.20 16.19
N LYS A 110 3.16 8.88 16.24
CA LYS A 110 4.20 8.14 15.49
C LYS A 110 4.01 8.16 13.97
N ILE A 111 2.80 8.36 13.50
CA ILE A 111 2.47 8.40 12.07
C ILE A 111 1.99 9.78 11.61
N ASP A 112 2.25 10.81 12.42
CA ASP A 112 1.90 12.21 12.16
C ASP A 112 0.43 12.43 11.78
N THR A 113 -0.49 11.84 12.57
CA THR A 113 -1.93 11.97 12.35
C THR A 113 -2.68 12.32 13.65
N LYS A 114 -3.98 12.55 13.54
CA LYS A 114 -4.82 12.89 14.70
C LYS A 114 -5.31 11.63 15.42
N ARG A 115 -5.36 11.67 16.77
CA ARG A 115 -5.97 10.61 17.59
C ARG A 115 -7.39 10.24 17.11
N SER A 116 -8.19 11.25 16.75
CA SER A 116 -9.55 11.02 16.25
C SER A 116 -9.58 10.17 14.98
N SER A 117 -8.62 10.36 14.07
CA SER A 117 -8.47 9.54 12.87
C SER A 117 -8.22 8.08 13.23
N ILE A 118 -7.27 7.82 14.16
CA ILE A 118 -6.98 6.46 14.64
C ILE A 118 -8.23 5.82 15.26
N SER A 119 -8.96 6.55 16.08
CA SER A 119 -10.20 6.06 16.68
C SER A 119 -11.23 5.68 15.60
N TYR A 120 -11.42 6.51 14.59
CA TYR A 120 -12.35 6.23 13.49
C TYR A 120 -11.90 5.08 12.58
N TYR A 121 -10.59 4.94 12.34
CA TYR A 121 -10.04 3.80 11.62
C TYR A 121 -10.28 2.49 12.38
N GLU A 122 -9.95 2.44 13.67
CA GLU A 122 -10.06 1.23 14.50
C GLU A 122 -11.49 0.69 14.65
N ILE A 123 -12.50 1.57 14.60
CA ILE A 123 -13.91 1.15 14.65
C ILE A 123 -14.55 0.98 13.25
N GLY A 124 -13.78 1.18 12.19
CA GLY A 124 -14.26 1.06 10.81
C GLY A 124 -15.26 2.16 10.40
N LYS A 125 -15.28 3.31 11.10
CA LYS A 125 -16.15 4.44 10.78
C LYS A 125 -15.63 5.27 9.61
N MET A 126 -14.33 5.28 9.40
CA MET A 126 -13.65 6.01 8.33
C MET A 126 -12.59 5.12 7.67
N MET A 127 -12.48 5.23 6.36
CA MET A 127 -11.41 4.58 5.61
C MET A 127 -10.09 5.28 5.90
N ILE A 128 -9.04 4.49 6.15
CA ILE A 128 -7.68 5.02 6.31
C ILE A 128 -7.23 5.70 5.02
N SER A 129 -6.55 6.84 5.16
CA SER A 129 -5.91 7.51 4.03
C SER A 129 -4.73 6.68 3.50
N THR A 130 -4.42 6.82 2.22
CA THR A 130 -3.25 6.17 1.61
C THR A 130 -1.95 6.61 2.29
N ALA A 131 -1.87 7.89 2.68
CA ALA A 131 -0.72 8.44 3.40
C ALA A 131 -0.56 7.80 4.79
N ASP A 132 -1.63 7.76 5.61
CA ASP A 132 -1.58 7.15 6.94
C ASP A 132 -1.29 5.64 6.86
N LEU A 133 -1.85 4.94 5.85
CA LEU A 133 -1.54 3.53 5.61
C LEU A 133 -0.06 3.32 5.36
N LYS A 134 0.54 4.12 4.47
CA LYS A 134 1.97 4.07 4.18
C LYS A 134 2.80 4.35 5.43
N GLN A 135 2.45 5.37 6.20
CA GLN A 135 3.13 5.72 7.45
C GLN A 135 3.07 4.59 8.49
N ILE A 136 1.92 3.92 8.64
CA ILE A 136 1.80 2.73 9.51
C ILE A 136 2.77 1.63 9.04
N CYS A 137 2.79 1.35 7.74
CA CYS A 137 3.64 0.30 7.20
C CYS A 137 5.13 0.59 7.41
N GLU A 138 5.56 1.82 7.17
CA GLU A 138 6.95 2.25 7.31
C GLU A 138 7.39 2.30 8.79
N THR A 139 6.52 2.84 9.67
CA THR A 139 6.82 3.03 11.09
C THR A 139 6.87 1.70 11.85
N PHE A 140 5.97 0.78 11.54
CA PHE A 140 5.80 -0.47 12.30
C PHE A 140 6.31 -1.72 11.57
N GLY A 141 6.83 -1.58 10.34
CA GLY A 141 7.36 -2.69 9.55
C GLY A 141 6.29 -3.71 9.15
N VAL A 142 5.06 -3.25 8.91
CA VAL A 142 3.92 -4.10 8.54
C VAL A 142 3.56 -3.95 7.07
N SER A 143 2.91 -4.97 6.51
CA SER A 143 2.44 -4.97 5.13
C SER A 143 1.11 -4.22 4.99
N ALA A 144 0.97 -3.39 3.94
CA ALA A 144 -0.29 -2.78 3.56
C ALA A 144 -1.28 -3.85 3.07
N ASP A 145 -0.81 -4.83 2.31
CA ASP A 145 -1.64 -5.96 1.85
C ASP A 145 -2.19 -6.78 3.02
N TYR A 146 -1.44 -6.91 4.13
CA TYR A 146 -1.97 -7.47 5.36
C TYR A 146 -3.07 -6.58 5.95
N ILE A 147 -2.83 -5.28 6.09
CA ILE A 147 -3.81 -4.36 6.69
C ILE A 147 -5.12 -4.36 5.91
N VAL A 148 -5.08 -4.32 4.59
CA VAL A 148 -6.30 -4.34 3.75
C VAL A 148 -6.92 -5.73 3.61
N GLY A 149 -6.19 -6.79 3.92
CA GLY A 149 -6.68 -8.16 3.93
C GLY A 149 -6.26 -9.04 2.76
N ASN A 150 -5.43 -8.56 1.86
CA ASN A 150 -4.86 -9.36 0.76
C ASN A 150 -3.87 -10.44 1.26
N LEU A 151 -3.39 -10.31 2.49
CA LEU A 151 -2.58 -11.30 3.19
C LEU A 151 -3.28 -11.75 4.46
N LYS A 152 -3.23 -13.06 4.75
CA LYS A 152 -3.75 -13.63 6.01
C LYS A 152 -2.87 -13.31 7.20
N GLU A 153 -1.56 -13.29 6.99
CA GLU A 153 -0.55 -13.06 8.00
C GLU A 153 0.30 -11.85 7.64
N ASN A 154 0.77 -11.15 8.68
CA ASN A 154 1.68 -10.04 8.49
C ASN A 154 3.07 -10.57 8.12
N ILE A 155 3.49 -10.34 6.89
CA ILE A 155 4.86 -10.60 6.46
C ILE A 155 5.72 -9.49 7.06
N LYS A 156 6.28 -9.75 8.25
CA LYS A 156 7.28 -8.83 8.83
C LYS A 156 8.42 -8.67 7.83
N ARG A 157 8.78 -7.43 7.58
CA ARG A 157 10.00 -7.07 6.86
C ARG A 157 11.22 -7.52 7.67
N ASP A 158 11.56 -8.76 7.57
CA ASP A 158 12.81 -9.24 8.15
C ASP A 158 13.94 -8.76 7.22
N LYS A 159 14.71 -7.76 7.68
CA LYS A 159 15.96 -7.36 7.00
C LYS A 159 16.86 -8.58 6.76
N LYS A 160 16.75 -9.64 7.57
CA LYS A 160 17.43 -10.93 7.40
C LYS A 160 16.99 -11.70 6.15
N ILE A 161 15.72 -11.57 5.71
CA ILE A 161 15.24 -12.25 4.49
C ILE A 161 15.87 -11.60 3.25
N LYS A 162 15.99 -10.27 3.19
CA LYS A 162 16.70 -9.58 2.09
C LYS A 162 18.14 -10.04 1.95
N LEU A 163 18.87 -10.22 3.07
CA LEU A 163 20.24 -10.73 3.09
C LEU A 163 20.30 -12.18 2.61
N LYS A 164 19.41 -13.08 3.10
CA LYS A 164 19.38 -14.48 2.65
C LYS A 164 19.06 -14.65 1.16
N ILE A 165 18.14 -13.87 0.62
CA ILE A 165 17.81 -13.91 -0.82
C ILE A 165 18.97 -13.39 -1.66
N LYS A 166 19.67 -12.34 -1.21
CA LYS A 166 20.87 -11.82 -1.86
C LYS A 166 21.98 -12.88 -1.87
N ASP A 167 22.24 -13.52 -0.72
CA ASP A 167 23.25 -14.58 -0.57
C ASP A 167 22.92 -15.80 -1.44
N ILE A 168 21.63 -16.14 -1.62
CA ILE A 168 21.20 -17.25 -2.49
C ILE A 168 21.38 -16.87 -3.97
N LYS A 169 20.99 -15.66 -4.37
CA LYS A 169 21.19 -15.17 -5.76
C LYS A 169 22.68 -15.11 -6.12
N GLU A 170 23.54 -14.62 -5.23
CA GLU A 170 25.00 -14.58 -5.45
C GLU A 170 25.61 -16.00 -5.57
N LYS A 171 25.09 -16.99 -4.84
CA LYS A 171 25.53 -18.39 -4.94
C LYS A 171 25.07 -19.08 -6.23
N ILE A 172 23.93 -18.69 -6.79
CA ILE A 172 23.40 -19.25 -8.05
C ILE A 172 24.13 -18.66 -9.26
N VAL A 173 24.60 -17.43 -9.18
CA VAL A 173 25.33 -16.76 -10.28
C VAL A 173 26.80 -17.17 -10.32
N ASN A 174 27.36 -17.67 -9.22
CA ASN A 174 28.78 -18.06 -9.09
C ASN A 174 29.02 -19.59 -9.18
N ASN A 175 27.98 -20.38 -9.54
CA ASN A 175 28.06 -21.80 -9.93
C ASN A 175 27.64 -21.98 -11.39
#